data_1b6aaada7824fddb759ff7ec9eb9e567
#
_entry.id   1b6aaada7824fddb759ff7ec9eb9e567
#
_cell.length_a   1.000
_cell.length_b   1.000
_cell.length_c   1.000
_cell.angle_alpha   90.00
_cell.angle_beta   90.00
_cell.angle_gamma   90.00
#
_symmetry.space_group_name_H-M   'P 1'
#
loop_
_entity.id
_entity.type
_entity.pdbx_description
1 polymer ?
#
loop_
_entity_poly.entity_id
_entity_poly.type
_entity_poly.pdbx_seq_one_letter_code
_entity_poly.pdbx_strand_id
1 'polypeptide(L)'
;IIPKNNPKGIRGIADLTRDDVSYVNRQAGSGTRILFDYNLARQGIKPESVKGYDHEEFTHMSVAVDVLSGAADCGMAIYAAAKALDLDFIPMDREQYDLVIPSGFLEDPNIRAVLDTIRSQRFRDRVREFGGYDPSKSGELAMEFNP
;
A
#
# COMPACT_ATOMS: atom_id res chain seq x y z
N ILE A 1 -2.69 8.63 0.78
CA ILE A 1 -1.95 9.53 1.68
C ILE A 1 -2.25 10.96 1.26
N ILE A 2 -2.50 11.84 2.21
CA ILE A 2 -2.79 13.27 2.03
C ILE A 2 -2.08 14.06 3.13
N PRO A 3 -1.85 15.37 2.92
CA PRO A 3 -1.31 16.25 3.94
C PRO A 3 -2.19 16.30 5.19
N LYS A 4 -1.57 16.62 6.32
CA LYS A 4 -2.28 16.79 7.60
C LYS A 4 -3.44 17.78 7.47
N ASN A 5 -4.57 17.45 8.09
CA ASN A 5 -5.83 18.17 8.04
C ASN A 5 -6.47 18.29 6.65
N ASN A 6 -5.98 17.52 5.65
CA ASN A 6 -6.59 17.45 4.32
C ASN A 6 -6.99 18.82 3.74
N PRO A 7 -6.04 19.71 3.48
CA PRO A 7 -6.36 21.12 3.13
C PRO A 7 -7.16 21.26 1.83
N LYS A 8 -7.10 20.27 0.94
CA LYS A 8 -7.86 20.25 -0.31
C LYS A 8 -9.18 19.48 -0.24
N GLY A 9 -9.53 18.92 0.91
CA GLY A 9 -10.77 18.18 1.11
C GLY A 9 -10.91 16.96 0.20
N ILE A 10 -9.80 16.27 -0.11
CA ILE A 10 -9.78 15.05 -0.94
C ILE A 10 -10.49 13.94 -0.16
N ARG A 11 -11.42 13.23 -0.78
CA ARG A 11 -12.21 12.16 -0.16
C ARG A 11 -12.07 10.82 -0.87
N GLY A 12 -11.62 10.84 -2.13
CA GLY A 12 -11.47 9.63 -2.94
C GLY A 12 -10.95 9.92 -4.32
N ILE A 13 -10.93 8.87 -5.15
CA ILE A 13 -10.35 8.90 -6.50
C ILE A 13 -11.02 9.92 -7.41
N ALA A 14 -12.34 10.14 -7.28
CA ALA A 14 -13.03 11.12 -8.10
C ALA A 14 -12.49 12.55 -7.93
N ASP A 15 -11.98 12.92 -6.75
CA ASP A 15 -11.41 14.23 -6.49
C ASP A 15 -10.09 14.49 -7.23
N LEU A 16 -9.43 13.42 -7.70
CA LEU A 16 -8.14 13.51 -8.43
C LEU A 16 -8.29 14.10 -9.84
N THR A 17 -9.52 14.21 -10.33
CA THR A 17 -9.83 14.87 -11.62
C THR A 17 -9.94 16.39 -11.51
N ARG A 18 -9.81 16.95 -10.32
CA ARG A 18 -9.86 18.40 -10.08
C ARG A 18 -8.56 19.05 -10.54
N ASP A 19 -8.65 20.22 -11.17
CA ASP A 19 -7.47 20.96 -11.68
C ASP A 19 -6.52 21.42 -10.57
N ASP A 20 -7.03 21.61 -9.35
CA ASP A 20 -6.27 22.05 -8.18
C ASP A 20 -5.62 20.91 -7.40
N VAL A 21 -5.83 19.65 -7.79
CA VAL A 21 -5.27 18.45 -7.13
C VAL A 21 -4.18 17.83 -7.98
N SER A 22 -3.00 17.64 -7.41
CA SER A 22 -1.89 16.89 -8.00
C SER A 22 -1.68 15.55 -7.29
N TYR A 23 -1.34 14.54 -8.05
CA TYR A 23 -1.16 13.17 -7.59
C TYR A 23 0.24 12.68 -7.88
N VAL A 24 0.82 11.89 -6.97
CA VAL A 24 2.03 11.10 -7.21
C VAL A 24 1.67 9.63 -7.24
N ASN A 25 2.11 8.96 -8.28
CA ASN A 25 1.82 7.56 -8.54
C ASN A 25 2.94 6.64 -8.04
N ARG A 26 2.66 5.35 -7.97
CA ARG A 26 3.69 4.32 -7.89
C ARG A 26 4.12 3.93 -9.30
N GLN A 27 5.37 3.47 -9.43
CA GLN A 27 5.91 3.01 -10.71
C GLN A 27 5.02 1.96 -11.37
N ALA A 28 5.02 1.95 -12.70
CA ALA A 28 4.33 0.95 -13.50
C ALA A 28 4.72 -0.47 -13.07
N GLY A 29 3.73 -1.36 -12.99
CA GLY A 29 3.89 -2.76 -12.57
C GLY A 29 3.86 -2.99 -11.05
N SER A 30 3.82 -1.97 -10.20
CA SER A 30 3.56 -2.18 -8.78
C SER A 30 2.09 -2.55 -8.52
N GLY A 31 1.83 -3.40 -7.53
CA GLY A 31 0.46 -3.77 -7.13
C GLY A 31 -0.41 -2.55 -6.80
N THR A 32 0.17 -1.55 -6.13
CA THR A 32 -0.52 -0.28 -5.81
C THR A 32 -0.92 0.49 -7.08
N ARG A 33 -0.05 0.51 -8.11
CA ARG A 33 -0.38 1.14 -9.40
C ARG A 33 -1.50 0.37 -10.12
N ILE A 34 -1.43 -0.94 -10.13
CA ILE A 34 -2.47 -1.79 -10.73
C ILE A 34 -3.81 -1.56 -10.03
N LEU A 35 -3.82 -1.48 -8.69
CA LEU A 35 -5.02 -1.17 -7.91
C LEU A 35 -5.56 0.23 -8.23
N PHE A 36 -4.70 1.21 -8.38
CA PHE A 36 -5.08 2.57 -8.75
C PHE A 36 -5.75 2.61 -10.13
N ASP A 37 -5.08 2.03 -11.14
CA ASP A 37 -5.59 1.98 -12.52
C ASP A 37 -6.93 1.21 -12.60
N TYR A 38 -7.07 0.12 -11.85
CA TYR A 38 -8.34 -0.62 -11.72
C TYR A 38 -9.45 0.27 -11.16
N ASN A 39 -9.17 1.05 -10.12
CA ASN A 39 -10.16 1.93 -9.52
C ASN A 39 -10.53 3.12 -10.43
N LEU A 40 -9.59 3.67 -11.19
CA LEU A 40 -9.87 4.67 -12.22
C LEU A 40 -10.83 4.10 -13.28
N ALA A 41 -10.49 2.93 -13.83
CA ALA A 41 -11.32 2.27 -14.84
C ALA A 41 -12.73 1.97 -14.33
N ARG A 42 -12.86 1.49 -13.09
CA ARG A 42 -14.15 1.19 -12.45
C ARG A 42 -15.04 2.42 -12.28
N GLN A 43 -14.45 3.61 -12.15
CA GLN A 43 -15.17 4.88 -12.06
C GLN A 43 -15.30 5.61 -13.40
N GLY A 44 -14.79 5.04 -14.51
CA GLY A 44 -14.81 5.66 -15.83
C GLY A 44 -13.90 6.87 -15.93
N ILE A 45 -12.90 7.00 -15.06
CA ILE A 45 -11.93 8.09 -15.05
C ILE A 45 -10.77 7.71 -15.94
N LYS A 46 -10.43 8.60 -16.88
CA LYS A 46 -9.27 8.42 -17.73
C LYS A 46 -7.98 8.82 -16.99
N PRO A 47 -6.88 8.08 -17.14
CA PRO A 47 -5.59 8.42 -16.53
C PRO A 47 -5.13 9.86 -16.83
N GLU A 48 -5.35 10.33 -18.06
CA GLU A 48 -4.98 11.67 -18.50
C GLU A 48 -5.74 12.80 -17.76
N SER A 49 -6.84 12.47 -17.08
CA SER A 49 -7.59 13.41 -16.26
C SER A 49 -6.98 13.61 -14.87
N VAL A 50 -5.98 12.81 -14.51
CA VAL A 50 -5.31 12.88 -13.20
C VAL A 50 -4.00 13.63 -13.36
N LYS A 51 -3.94 14.85 -12.86
CA LYS A 51 -2.72 15.65 -12.90
C LYS A 51 -1.62 15.00 -12.05
N GLY A 52 -0.51 14.64 -12.67
CA GLY A 52 0.60 13.93 -12.03
C GLY A 52 0.51 12.41 -12.13
N TYR A 53 -0.40 11.87 -12.97
CA TYR A 53 -0.47 10.42 -13.21
C TYR A 53 0.87 9.80 -13.64
N ASP A 54 1.68 10.53 -14.42
CA ASP A 54 3.01 10.10 -14.88
C ASP A 54 4.14 10.46 -13.92
N HIS A 55 3.84 11.15 -12.80
CA HIS A 55 4.80 11.38 -11.73
C HIS A 55 4.91 10.11 -10.89
N GLU A 56 5.99 9.36 -11.07
CA GLU A 56 6.16 8.03 -10.49
C GLU A 56 7.21 7.98 -9.39
N GLU A 57 6.85 7.30 -8.28
CA GLU A 57 7.73 6.98 -7.17
C GLU A 57 7.87 5.47 -6.94
N PHE A 58 9.08 5.02 -6.55
CA PHE A 58 9.42 3.60 -6.46
C PHE A 58 9.11 2.98 -5.10
N THR A 59 8.88 3.76 -4.06
CA THR A 59 8.56 3.27 -2.72
C THR A 59 7.34 3.96 -2.14
N HIS A 60 6.67 3.30 -1.19
CA HIS A 60 5.59 3.94 -0.45
C HIS A 60 6.06 5.15 0.36
N MET A 61 7.31 5.09 0.83
CA MET A 61 7.89 6.19 1.60
C MET A 61 8.19 7.40 0.71
N SER A 62 8.67 7.20 -0.54
CA SER A 62 8.89 8.30 -1.48
C SER A 62 7.59 9.02 -1.81
N VAL A 63 6.49 8.27 -2.04
CA VAL A 63 5.15 8.86 -2.20
C VAL A 63 4.77 9.71 -0.99
N ALA A 64 5.01 9.22 0.23
CA ALA A 64 4.71 9.98 1.43
C ALA A 64 5.60 11.23 1.59
N VAL A 65 6.86 11.17 1.17
CA VAL A 65 7.78 12.34 1.16
C VAL A 65 7.30 13.39 0.16
N ASP A 66 6.85 13.00 -1.04
CA ASP A 66 6.31 13.95 -2.02
C ASP A 66 5.07 14.67 -1.50
N VAL A 67 4.19 13.94 -0.80
CA VAL A 67 3.02 14.55 -0.16
C VAL A 67 3.43 15.47 1.00
N LEU A 68 4.40 15.07 1.83
CA LEU A 68 4.90 15.88 2.94
C LEU A 68 5.55 17.17 2.46
N SER A 69 6.34 17.10 1.39
CA SER A 69 7.06 18.25 0.83
C SER A 69 6.17 19.20 0.02
N GLY A 70 4.95 18.77 -0.34
CA GLY A 70 4.05 19.51 -1.22
C GLY A 70 4.39 19.37 -2.71
N ALA A 71 5.24 18.43 -3.10
CA ALA A 71 5.47 18.08 -4.50
C ALA A 71 4.23 17.46 -5.16
N ALA A 72 3.40 16.79 -4.35
CA ALA A 72 2.08 16.32 -4.73
C ALA A 72 1.07 16.55 -3.58
N ASP A 73 -0.21 16.66 -3.92
CA ASP A 73 -1.28 16.82 -2.93
C ASP A 73 -1.75 15.48 -2.34
N CYS A 74 -1.53 14.40 -3.05
CA CYS A 74 -1.87 13.05 -2.58
C CYS A 74 -1.14 11.98 -3.39
N GLY A 75 -1.13 10.74 -2.85
CA GLY A 75 -0.62 9.56 -3.52
C GLY A 75 -1.12 8.27 -2.89
N MET A 76 -1.23 7.21 -3.68
CA MET A 76 -1.65 5.91 -3.16
C MET A 76 -0.46 5.15 -2.59
N ALA A 77 -0.51 4.85 -1.30
CA ALA A 77 0.53 4.09 -0.60
C ALA A 77 -0.05 3.43 0.67
N ILE A 78 0.79 2.78 1.47
CA ILE A 78 0.38 2.09 2.69
C ILE A 78 0.24 3.05 3.88
N TYR A 79 -0.66 2.72 4.82
CA TYR A 79 -0.87 3.51 6.04
C TYR A 79 0.41 3.69 6.87
N ALA A 80 1.28 2.67 6.93
CA ALA A 80 2.52 2.76 7.69
C ALA A 80 3.43 3.91 7.21
N ALA A 81 3.45 4.22 5.90
CA ALA A 81 4.22 5.35 5.36
C ALA A 81 3.60 6.70 5.77
N ALA A 82 2.26 6.82 5.73
CA ALA A 82 1.58 8.02 6.22
C ALA A 82 1.83 8.25 7.70
N LYS A 83 1.70 7.20 8.52
CA LYS A 83 1.95 7.25 9.98
C LYS A 83 3.38 7.66 10.31
N ALA A 84 4.37 7.15 9.58
CA ALA A 84 5.78 7.46 9.82
C ALA A 84 6.12 8.95 9.64
N LEU A 85 5.36 9.68 8.78
CA LEU A 85 5.57 11.09 8.48
C LEU A 85 4.44 11.99 9.02
N ASP A 86 3.61 11.48 9.92
CA ASP A 86 2.46 12.20 10.51
C ASP A 86 1.50 12.81 9.47
N LEU A 87 1.28 12.09 8.37
CA LEU A 87 0.33 12.45 7.32
C LEU A 87 -1.05 11.85 7.60
N ASP A 88 -2.09 12.43 7.01
CA ASP A 88 -3.43 11.87 7.04
C ASP A 88 -3.59 10.77 5.98
N PHE A 89 -4.59 9.89 6.19
CA PHE A 89 -4.79 8.72 5.36
C PHE A 89 -6.27 8.47 5.10
N ILE A 90 -6.62 8.23 3.84
CA ILE A 90 -7.95 7.83 3.41
C ILE A 90 -7.90 6.34 3.05
N PRO A 91 -8.52 5.44 3.83
CA PRO A 91 -8.54 4.02 3.51
C PRO A 91 -9.27 3.78 2.19
N MET A 92 -8.63 3.06 1.26
CA MET A 92 -9.20 2.74 -0.05
C MET A 92 -9.54 1.26 -0.15
N ASP A 93 -8.55 0.40 0.13
CA ASP A 93 -8.68 -1.03 -0.03
C ASP A 93 -7.78 -1.78 0.97
N ARG A 94 -7.96 -3.10 1.05
CA ARG A 94 -7.11 -4.01 1.82
C ARG A 94 -6.63 -5.10 0.92
N GLU A 95 -5.35 -5.44 1.04
CA GLU A 95 -4.74 -6.57 0.33
C GLU A 95 -4.17 -7.58 1.33
N GLN A 96 -4.19 -8.83 0.95
CA GLN A 96 -3.57 -9.91 1.70
C GLN A 96 -2.15 -10.12 1.19
N TYR A 97 -1.23 -10.32 2.12
CA TYR A 97 0.18 -10.61 1.81
C TYR A 97 0.47 -12.07 2.13
N ASP A 98 0.74 -12.87 1.11
CA ASP A 98 0.98 -14.30 1.24
C ASP A 98 2.43 -14.65 0.92
N LEU A 99 2.97 -15.64 1.63
CA LEU A 99 4.21 -16.31 1.27
C LEU A 99 3.88 -17.59 0.51
N VAL A 100 4.40 -17.71 -0.70
CA VAL A 100 4.30 -18.94 -1.50
C VAL A 100 5.57 -19.74 -1.31
N ILE A 101 5.44 -20.95 -0.75
CA ILE A 101 6.57 -21.83 -0.44
C ILE A 101 6.33 -23.17 -1.15
N PRO A 102 7.21 -23.59 -2.08
CA PRO A 102 7.11 -24.93 -2.66
C PRO A 102 7.27 -26.00 -1.58
N SER A 103 6.44 -27.05 -1.63
CA SER A 103 6.34 -28.08 -0.57
C SER A 103 7.68 -28.73 -0.23
N GLY A 104 8.55 -28.92 -1.22
CA GLY A 104 9.90 -29.49 -1.01
C GLY A 104 10.82 -28.64 -0.12
N PHE A 105 10.49 -27.35 0.13
CA PHE A 105 11.28 -26.48 0.99
C PHE A 105 10.69 -26.30 2.40
N LEU A 106 9.56 -26.90 2.71
CA LEU A 106 8.94 -26.74 4.04
C LEU A 106 9.80 -27.27 5.18
N GLU A 107 10.66 -28.27 4.88
CA GLU A 107 11.59 -28.85 5.84
C GLU A 107 12.96 -28.14 5.89
N ASP A 108 13.20 -27.15 5.01
CA ASP A 108 14.43 -26.36 5.02
C ASP A 108 14.54 -25.57 6.32
N PRO A 109 15.68 -25.63 7.05
CA PRO A 109 15.84 -24.93 8.33
C PRO A 109 15.64 -23.42 8.24
N ASN A 110 16.01 -22.78 7.12
CA ASN A 110 15.82 -21.33 6.95
C ASN A 110 14.35 -20.99 6.75
N ILE A 111 13.61 -21.79 5.96
CA ILE A 111 12.18 -21.61 5.78
C ILE A 111 11.43 -21.81 7.09
N ARG A 112 11.79 -22.85 7.86
CA ARG A 112 11.24 -23.06 9.21
C ARG A 112 11.49 -21.88 10.12
N ALA A 113 12.71 -21.32 10.14
CA ALA A 113 13.04 -20.15 10.94
C ALA A 113 12.19 -18.91 10.56
N VAL A 114 11.93 -18.70 9.26
CA VAL A 114 11.01 -17.66 8.77
C VAL A 114 9.59 -17.91 9.28
N LEU A 115 9.07 -19.14 9.12
CA LEU A 115 7.73 -19.51 9.56
C LEU A 115 7.56 -19.35 11.09
N ASP A 116 8.54 -19.77 11.87
CA ASP A 116 8.52 -19.61 13.33
C ASP A 116 8.56 -18.12 13.71
N THR A 117 9.33 -17.31 12.98
CA THR A 117 9.38 -15.87 13.19
C THR A 117 8.03 -15.22 12.97
N ILE A 118 7.38 -15.46 11.82
CA ILE A 118 6.08 -14.83 11.50
C ILE A 118 4.94 -15.33 12.40
N ARG A 119 5.06 -16.53 12.99
CA ARG A 119 4.13 -17.07 13.99
C ARG A 119 4.34 -16.50 15.37
N SER A 120 5.49 -15.89 15.64
CA SER A 120 5.84 -15.42 16.97
C SER A 120 5.00 -14.21 17.39
N GLN A 121 4.73 -14.11 18.71
CA GLN A 121 4.05 -12.95 19.27
C GLN A 121 4.84 -11.66 19.03
N ARG A 122 6.17 -11.71 19.14
CA ARG A 122 7.07 -10.57 18.89
C ARG A 122 6.89 -10.00 17.48
N PHE A 123 6.77 -10.86 16.47
CA PHE A 123 6.51 -10.42 15.10
C PHE A 123 5.16 -9.74 14.97
N ARG A 124 4.10 -10.36 15.50
CA ARG A 124 2.74 -9.79 15.46
C ARG A 124 2.67 -8.42 16.15
N ASP A 125 3.32 -8.27 17.29
CA ASP A 125 3.35 -6.99 18.01
C ASP A 125 4.11 -5.93 17.22
N ARG A 126 5.25 -6.29 16.61
CA ARG A 126 6.01 -5.39 15.77
C ARG A 126 5.23 -4.93 14.53
N VAL A 127 4.49 -5.84 13.90
CA VAL A 127 3.64 -5.50 12.75
C VAL A 127 2.50 -4.56 13.15
N ARG A 128 1.88 -4.75 14.32
CA ARG A 128 0.85 -3.83 14.85
C ARG A 128 1.40 -2.43 15.12
N GLU A 129 2.64 -2.31 15.57
CA GLU A 129 3.29 -1.01 15.81
C GLU A 129 3.40 -0.14 14.54
N PHE A 130 3.62 -0.75 13.38
CA PHE A 130 3.60 -0.01 12.11
C PHE A 130 2.23 0.59 11.82
N GLY A 131 1.16 -0.09 12.23
CA GLY A 131 -0.22 0.28 11.97
C GLY A 131 -0.68 -0.06 10.55
N GLY A 132 -1.99 -0.19 10.38
CA GLY A 132 -2.61 -0.53 9.09
C GLY A 132 -2.53 -2.00 8.70
N TYR A 133 -1.87 -2.84 9.49
CA TYR A 133 -1.76 -4.28 9.26
C TYR A 133 -2.58 -5.08 10.28
N ASP A 134 -3.15 -6.18 9.82
CA ASP A 134 -3.78 -7.19 10.67
C ASP A 134 -2.97 -8.48 10.67
N PRO A 135 -2.12 -8.72 11.70
CA PRO A 135 -1.32 -9.92 11.81
C PRO A 135 -2.04 -11.09 12.49
N SER A 136 -3.36 -11.06 12.65
CA SER A 136 -4.11 -12.09 13.37
C SER A 136 -3.91 -13.49 12.78
N LYS A 137 -3.81 -13.57 11.46
CA LYS A 137 -3.59 -14.81 10.69
C LYS A 137 -2.14 -15.04 10.28
N SER A 138 -1.18 -14.27 10.80
CA SER A 138 0.24 -14.44 10.44
C SER A 138 0.74 -15.85 10.73
N GLY A 139 1.27 -16.50 9.70
CA GLY A 139 1.82 -17.87 9.76
C GLY A 139 0.78 -18.98 9.73
N GLU A 140 -0.50 -18.67 9.49
CA GLU A 140 -1.51 -19.69 9.17
C GLU A 140 -1.36 -20.15 7.71
N LEU A 141 -1.68 -21.42 7.46
CA LEU A 141 -1.77 -21.95 6.11
C LEU A 141 -3.05 -21.41 5.44
N ALA A 142 -2.88 -20.59 4.42
CA ALA A 142 -4.02 -20.01 3.69
C ALA A 142 -4.57 -20.97 2.64
N MET A 143 -3.68 -21.64 1.90
CA MET A 143 -4.06 -22.58 0.84
C MET A 143 -2.92 -23.54 0.54
N GLU A 144 -3.25 -24.77 0.15
CA GLU A 144 -2.32 -25.77 -0.38
C GLU A 144 -2.75 -26.13 -1.80
N PHE A 145 -1.79 -26.05 -2.72
CA PHE A 145 -1.97 -26.50 -4.10
C PHE A 145 -1.32 -27.86 -4.25
N ASN A 146 -2.11 -28.89 -4.42
CA ASN A 146 -1.61 -30.19 -4.84
C ASN A 146 -1.61 -30.23 -6.38
N PRO A 147 -0.48 -30.57 -7.03
CA PRO A 147 -0.40 -30.68 -8.48
C PRO A 147 -1.28 -31.81 -9.04
#